data_4f37a360caf7873299339f88a1d0f15a
#
_entry.id   4f37a360caf7873299339f88a1d0f15a
#
_cell.length_a   1.000
_cell.length_b   1.000
_cell.length_c   1.000
_cell.angle_alpha   90.00
_cell.angle_beta   90.00
_cell.angle_gamma   90.00
#
_symmetry.space_group_name_H-M   'P 1'
#
loop_
_entity.id
_entity.type
_entity.pdbx_description
1 polymer ?
#
loop_
_entity_poly.entity_id
_entity_poly.type
_entity_poly.pdbx_seq_one_letter_code
_entity_poly.pdbx_strand_id
1 'polypeptide(L)'
;VIVPLDLLICSGLPRSGTSLMMQMLAAAGIPPMTDGERLADEDNPEGYWEWEEIKKLPKNPRLIEQSVGKAVKVISTLLPFLPRPHRYKIIYMVGPTSQVVDSKWAMLDRQSQEPRSERQHLIETQEHHSRQIRWPLS
;
A
#
# COMPACT_ATOMS: atom_id res chain seq x y z
N VAL A 1 -24.10 17.87 2.60
CA VAL A 1 -24.18 16.58 3.30
C VAL A 1 -23.35 15.56 2.57
N ILE A 2 -22.39 14.92 3.28
CA ILE A 2 -21.55 13.89 2.71
C ILE A 2 -22.21 12.55 3.00
N VAL A 3 -22.49 11.79 1.93
CA VAL A 3 -22.98 10.41 2.08
C VAL A 3 -21.78 9.49 2.31
N PRO A 4 -21.76 8.73 3.44
CA PRO A 4 -20.66 7.79 3.67
C PRO A 4 -20.58 6.71 2.58
N LEU A 5 -19.38 6.48 2.07
CA LEU A 5 -19.11 5.45 1.07
C LEU A 5 -18.47 4.22 1.72
N ASP A 6 -18.70 3.07 1.12
CA ASP A 6 -18.00 1.83 1.50
C ASP A 6 -16.79 1.68 0.57
N LEU A 7 -15.61 1.65 1.16
CA LEU A 7 -14.36 1.62 0.42
C LEU A 7 -13.52 0.41 0.82
N LEU A 8 -12.91 -0.25 -0.15
CA LEU A 8 -12.05 -1.41 0.07
C LEU A 8 -10.60 -1.02 -0.15
N ILE A 9 -9.81 -1.13 0.90
CA ILE A 9 -8.40 -0.73 0.93
C ILE A 9 -7.52 -1.96 1.06
N CYS A 10 -6.52 -2.09 0.19
CA CYS A 10 -5.43 -3.04 0.37
C CYS A 10 -4.20 -2.26 0.82
N SER A 11 -3.66 -2.59 1.97
CA SER A 11 -2.57 -1.84 2.56
C SER A 11 -1.50 -2.75 3.14
N GLY A 12 -0.43 -2.16 3.59
CA GLY A 12 0.70 -2.83 4.22
C GLY A 12 1.96 -2.00 4.06
N LEU A 13 3.03 -2.49 4.63
CA LEU A 13 4.35 -1.92 4.38
C LEU A 13 4.78 -2.24 2.95
N PRO A 14 5.65 -1.42 2.34
CA PRO A 14 6.21 -1.76 1.03
C PRO A 14 6.78 -3.17 1.02
N ARG A 15 6.56 -3.92 -0.06
CA ARG A 15 7.05 -5.30 -0.26
C ARG A 15 6.47 -6.32 0.72
N SER A 16 5.26 -6.10 1.22
CA SER A 16 4.57 -7.04 2.13
C SER A 16 3.55 -7.94 1.44
N GLY A 17 3.49 -7.91 0.10
CA GLY A 17 2.55 -8.73 -0.67
C GLY A 17 1.28 -8.01 -1.10
N THR A 18 1.27 -6.69 -1.07
CA THR A 18 0.10 -5.89 -1.46
C THR A 18 -0.27 -6.08 -2.93
N SER A 19 0.72 -6.22 -3.81
CA SER A 19 0.45 -6.48 -5.23
C SER A 19 -0.23 -7.84 -5.45
N LEU A 20 0.21 -8.86 -4.74
CA LEU A 20 -0.42 -10.19 -4.81
C LEU A 20 -1.87 -10.11 -4.32
N MET A 21 -2.12 -9.42 -3.22
CA MET A 21 -3.50 -9.27 -2.72
C MET A 21 -4.37 -8.53 -3.72
N MET A 22 -3.87 -7.49 -4.38
CA MET A 22 -4.61 -6.79 -5.42
C MET A 22 -4.95 -7.71 -6.60
N GLN A 23 -4.02 -8.58 -6.99
CA GLN A 23 -4.28 -9.59 -8.02
C GLN A 23 -5.39 -10.56 -7.60
N MET A 24 -5.36 -11.01 -6.36
CA MET A 24 -6.37 -11.90 -5.82
C MET A 24 -7.75 -11.25 -5.80
N LEU A 25 -7.84 -9.99 -5.41
CA LEU A 25 -9.08 -9.24 -5.42
C LEU A 25 -9.62 -9.07 -6.84
N ALA A 26 -8.75 -8.76 -7.79
CA ALA A 26 -9.14 -8.66 -9.19
C ALA A 26 -9.66 -9.98 -9.73
N ALA A 27 -9.00 -11.09 -9.40
CA ALA A 27 -9.44 -12.43 -9.79
C ALA A 27 -10.78 -12.79 -9.17
N ALA A 28 -11.10 -12.24 -8.01
CA ALA A 28 -12.39 -12.46 -7.33
C ALA A 28 -13.50 -11.55 -7.89
N GLY A 29 -13.21 -10.74 -8.89
CA GLY A 29 -14.19 -9.88 -9.53
C GLY A 29 -14.28 -8.47 -8.99
N ILE A 30 -13.36 -8.07 -8.12
CA ILE A 30 -13.30 -6.71 -7.58
C ILE A 30 -12.33 -5.90 -8.44
N PRO A 31 -12.81 -4.92 -9.23
CA PRO A 31 -11.92 -4.18 -10.12
C PRO A 31 -10.90 -3.36 -9.33
N PRO A 32 -9.61 -3.40 -9.73
CA PRO A 32 -8.60 -2.59 -9.07
C PRO A 32 -8.63 -1.14 -9.54
N MET A 33 -8.35 -0.21 -8.63
CA MET A 33 -8.11 1.18 -8.99
C MET A 33 -6.65 1.33 -9.38
N THR A 34 -6.37 1.41 -10.67
CA THR A 34 -5.00 1.51 -11.17
C THR A 34 -4.98 2.39 -12.42
N ASP A 35 -3.88 3.10 -12.63
CA ASP A 35 -3.67 3.93 -13.81
C ASP A 35 -2.63 3.34 -14.77
N GLY A 36 -1.96 2.25 -14.37
CA GLY A 36 -0.96 1.59 -15.20
C GLY A 36 0.35 2.37 -15.36
N GLU A 37 0.55 3.43 -14.62
CA GLU A 37 1.76 4.25 -14.75
C GLU A 37 3.04 3.52 -14.33
N ARG A 38 2.94 2.68 -13.31
CA ARG A 38 4.08 1.87 -12.87
C ARG A 38 4.00 0.48 -13.48
N LEU A 39 4.86 0.24 -14.48
CA LEU A 39 4.88 -1.00 -15.24
C LEU A 39 5.48 -2.16 -14.44
N ALA A 40 5.13 -3.39 -14.85
CA ALA A 40 5.75 -4.59 -14.30
C ALA A 40 7.26 -4.62 -14.59
N ASP A 41 8.01 -5.22 -13.68
CA ASP A 41 9.46 -5.38 -13.82
C ASP A 41 9.93 -6.67 -13.15
N GLU A 42 11.25 -6.85 -13.01
CA GLU A 42 11.84 -8.05 -12.39
C GLU A 42 11.41 -8.24 -10.93
N ASP A 43 11.19 -7.14 -10.21
CA ASP A 43 10.81 -7.18 -8.81
C ASP A 43 9.33 -7.51 -8.64
N ASN A 44 8.51 -7.22 -9.65
CA ASN A 44 7.09 -7.47 -9.62
C ASN A 44 6.56 -7.75 -11.03
N PRO A 45 6.77 -8.98 -11.53
CA PRO A 45 6.46 -9.32 -12.93
C PRO A 45 4.99 -9.17 -13.31
N GLU A 46 4.09 -9.34 -12.32
CA GLU A 46 2.64 -9.22 -12.53
C GLU A 46 2.15 -7.77 -12.41
N GLY A 47 3.06 -6.83 -12.13
CA GLY A 47 2.72 -5.41 -11.98
C GLY A 47 2.52 -4.98 -10.53
N TYR A 48 2.43 -3.67 -10.34
CA TYR A 48 2.35 -3.08 -9.01
C TYR A 48 0.92 -2.78 -8.56
N TRP A 49 -0.02 -2.68 -9.50
CA TRP A 49 -1.44 -2.47 -9.20
C TRP A 49 -1.67 -1.20 -8.37
N GLU A 50 -0.95 -0.14 -8.73
CA GLU A 50 -0.98 1.13 -8.02
C GLU A 50 -1.78 2.19 -8.78
N TRP A 51 -2.39 3.07 -8.01
CA TRP A 51 -2.99 4.30 -8.50
C TRP A 51 -2.14 5.46 -7.98
N GLU A 52 -1.35 6.07 -8.86
CA GLU A 52 -0.36 7.07 -8.47
C GLU A 52 -0.96 8.31 -7.80
N GLU A 53 -2.18 8.71 -8.21
CA GLU A 53 -2.85 9.86 -7.62
C GLU A 53 -3.05 9.73 -6.11
N ILE A 54 -3.09 8.49 -5.58
CA ILE A 54 -3.30 8.29 -4.14
C ILE A 54 -2.20 8.92 -3.29
N LYS A 55 -1.04 9.15 -3.85
CA LYS A 55 0.06 9.81 -3.16
C LYS A 55 -0.29 11.26 -2.78
N LYS A 56 -1.28 11.83 -3.42
CA LYS A 56 -1.79 13.18 -3.12
C LYS A 56 -2.84 13.20 -2.01
N LEU A 57 -3.12 12.05 -1.40
CA LEU A 57 -4.15 11.92 -0.38
C LEU A 57 -3.98 12.94 0.79
N PRO A 58 -2.77 13.19 1.30
CA PRO A 58 -2.60 14.19 2.36
C PRO A 58 -3.03 15.59 1.98
N LYS A 59 -2.91 15.95 0.69
CA LYS A 59 -3.32 17.27 0.18
C LYS A 59 -4.77 17.31 -0.25
N ASN A 60 -5.31 16.17 -0.70
CA ASN A 60 -6.67 16.06 -1.15
C ASN A 60 -7.28 14.72 -0.68
N PRO A 61 -7.73 14.64 0.58
CA PRO A 61 -8.27 13.39 1.12
C PRO A 61 -9.49 12.86 0.37
N ARG A 62 -10.23 13.71 -0.30
CA ARG A 62 -11.43 13.29 -1.04
C ARG A 62 -11.12 12.48 -2.29
N LEU A 63 -9.85 12.39 -2.70
CA LEU A 63 -9.44 11.53 -3.81
C LEU A 63 -9.93 10.10 -3.63
N ILE A 64 -9.94 9.59 -2.40
CA ILE A 64 -10.34 8.22 -2.11
C ILE A 64 -11.76 7.91 -2.56
N GLU A 65 -12.62 8.91 -2.65
CA GLU A 65 -14.01 8.72 -3.07
C GLU A 65 -14.11 8.21 -4.52
N GLN A 66 -13.09 8.47 -5.34
CA GLN A 66 -13.06 7.98 -6.72
C GLN A 66 -12.91 6.46 -6.82
N SER A 67 -12.47 5.81 -5.74
CA SER A 67 -12.25 4.37 -5.72
C SER A 67 -13.47 3.57 -5.27
N VAL A 68 -14.62 4.21 -5.08
CA VAL A 68 -15.84 3.49 -4.68
C VAL A 68 -16.16 2.37 -5.68
N GLY A 69 -16.45 1.17 -5.16
CA GLY A 69 -16.70 0.00 -5.98
C GLY A 69 -15.45 -0.70 -6.50
N LYS A 70 -14.27 -0.21 -6.16
CA LYS A 70 -12.99 -0.78 -6.58
C LYS A 70 -12.11 -1.05 -5.36
N ALA A 71 -11.09 -1.90 -5.54
CA ALA A 71 -10.05 -2.08 -4.53
C ALA A 71 -8.92 -1.08 -4.83
N VAL A 72 -8.45 -0.38 -3.82
CA VAL A 72 -7.37 0.59 -3.97
C VAL A 72 -6.21 0.24 -3.03
N LYS A 73 -5.00 0.30 -3.58
CA LYS A 73 -3.78 0.09 -2.80
C LYS A 73 -3.38 1.41 -2.15
N VAL A 74 -3.34 1.43 -0.82
CA VAL A 74 -2.93 2.59 -0.03
C VAL A 74 -1.82 2.14 0.91
N ILE A 75 -0.61 2.65 0.72
CA ILE A 75 0.51 2.29 1.60
C ILE A 75 0.23 2.72 3.04
N SER A 76 0.84 2.03 4.00
CA SER A 76 0.53 2.20 5.41
C SER A 76 0.70 3.65 5.91
N THR A 77 1.69 4.38 5.37
CA THR A 77 1.93 5.78 5.76
C THR A 77 0.82 6.73 5.36
N LEU A 78 -0.03 6.36 4.41
CA LEU A 78 -1.15 7.18 3.96
C LEU A 78 -2.46 6.86 4.68
N LEU A 79 -2.56 5.75 5.40
CA LEU A 79 -3.79 5.37 6.09
C LEU A 79 -4.34 6.44 7.03
N PRO A 80 -3.50 7.17 7.81
CA PRO A 80 -4.01 8.23 8.69
C PRO A 80 -4.70 9.37 7.96
N PHE A 81 -4.50 9.51 6.66
CA PHE A 81 -5.11 10.58 5.86
C PHE A 81 -6.45 10.19 5.24
N LEU A 82 -6.93 8.97 5.49
CA LEU A 82 -8.25 8.55 5.01
C LEU A 82 -9.33 9.41 5.67
N PRO A 83 -10.22 10.03 4.88
CA PRO A 83 -11.22 10.96 5.45
C PRO A 83 -12.39 10.23 6.11
N ARG A 84 -13.00 10.90 7.04
CA ARG A 84 -14.30 10.51 7.58
C ARG A 84 -15.40 11.27 6.83
N PRO A 85 -16.62 10.81 6.76
CA PRO A 85 -17.24 9.71 7.52
C PRO A 85 -17.31 8.37 6.78
N HIS A 86 -16.49 8.11 5.80
CA HIS A 86 -16.56 6.87 4.99
C HIS A 86 -16.27 5.62 5.83
N ARG A 87 -16.79 4.49 5.36
CA ARG A 87 -16.56 3.18 5.97
C ARG A 87 -15.48 2.44 5.17
N TYR A 88 -14.49 1.92 5.87
CA TYR A 88 -13.35 1.27 5.23
C TYR A 88 -13.29 -0.20 5.61
N LYS A 89 -13.14 -1.07 4.61
CA LYS A 89 -12.68 -2.44 4.80
C LYS A 89 -11.22 -2.45 4.40
N ILE A 90 -10.35 -2.74 5.34
CA ILE A 90 -8.90 -2.69 5.11
C ILE A 90 -8.33 -4.07 5.23
N ILE A 91 -7.73 -4.57 4.13
CA ILE A 91 -6.92 -5.78 4.14
C ILE A 91 -5.49 -5.33 4.31
N TYR A 92 -4.93 -5.56 5.50
CA TYR A 92 -3.57 -5.14 5.79
C TYR A 92 -2.62 -6.33 5.71
N MET A 93 -1.70 -6.27 4.75
CA MET A 93 -0.73 -7.34 4.53
C MET A 93 0.39 -7.25 5.55
N VAL A 94 0.61 -8.33 6.27
CA VAL A 94 1.62 -8.42 7.32
C VAL A 94 2.57 -9.57 6.99
N GLY A 95 3.85 -9.34 7.19
CA GLY A 95 4.88 -10.36 7.07
C GLY A 95 5.99 -10.09 8.06
N PRO A 96 6.91 -11.02 8.28
CA PRO A 96 8.08 -10.76 9.11
C PRO A 96 8.84 -9.54 8.58
N THR A 97 9.09 -8.56 9.44
CA THR A 97 9.74 -7.30 9.06
C THR A 97 11.08 -7.55 8.35
N SER A 98 11.84 -8.54 8.83
CA SER A 98 13.11 -8.91 8.21
C SER A 98 12.95 -9.34 6.75
N GLN A 99 11.91 -10.13 6.43
CA GLN A 99 11.64 -10.55 5.06
C GLN A 99 11.22 -9.37 4.17
N VAL A 100 10.42 -8.46 4.69
CA VAL A 100 10.02 -7.25 3.97
C VAL A 100 11.25 -6.41 3.65
N VAL A 101 12.12 -6.19 4.64
CA VAL A 101 13.35 -5.42 4.45
C VAL A 101 14.30 -6.13 3.49
N ASP A 102 14.44 -7.45 3.58
CA ASP A 102 15.28 -8.23 2.65
C ASP A 102 14.80 -8.09 1.22
N SER A 103 13.49 -8.18 0.99
CA SER A 103 12.90 -8.01 -0.35
C SER A 103 13.18 -6.61 -0.90
N LYS A 104 12.99 -5.59 -0.07
CA LYS A 104 13.26 -4.20 -0.46
C LYS A 104 14.74 -3.99 -0.75
N TRP A 105 15.61 -4.56 0.07
CA TRP A 105 17.05 -4.45 -0.07
C TRP A 105 17.56 -5.11 -1.35
N ALA A 106 17.04 -6.30 -1.68
CA ALA A 106 17.36 -6.97 -2.94
C ALA A 106 16.97 -6.11 -4.14
N MET A 107 15.82 -5.45 -4.09
CA MET A 107 15.37 -4.52 -5.12
C MET A 107 16.33 -3.34 -5.26
N LEU A 108 16.75 -2.74 -4.14
CA LEU A 108 17.68 -1.61 -4.15
C LEU A 108 19.06 -2.01 -4.65
N ASP A 109 19.55 -3.22 -4.32
CA ASP A 109 20.81 -3.74 -4.86
C ASP A 109 20.78 -3.82 -6.37
N ARG A 110 19.69 -4.33 -6.95
CA ARG A 110 19.53 -4.39 -8.41
C ARG A 110 19.53 -3.01 -9.05
N GLN A 111 19.04 -2.01 -8.33
CA GLN A 111 18.98 -0.62 -8.77
C GLN A 111 20.25 0.16 -8.42
N SER A 112 21.17 -0.45 -7.65
CA SER A 112 22.42 0.17 -7.18
C SER A 112 22.20 1.48 -6.40
N GLN A 113 21.19 1.50 -5.55
CA GLN A 113 20.79 2.74 -4.88
C GLN A 113 21.34 2.91 -3.48
N GLU A 114 21.30 1.87 -2.63
CA GLU A 114 21.58 2.03 -1.22
C GLU A 114 22.71 1.14 -0.72
N PRO A 115 23.56 1.63 0.22
CA PRO A 115 24.55 0.78 0.87
C PRO A 115 23.91 -0.28 1.76
N ARG A 116 24.44 -1.51 1.75
CA ARG A 116 23.93 -2.59 2.59
C ARG A 116 24.09 -2.31 4.09
N SER A 117 25.02 -1.45 4.45
CA SER A 117 25.24 -1.05 5.85
C SER A 117 24.01 -0.39 6.50
N GLU A 118 23.08 0.08 5.71
CA GLU A 118 21.85 0.72 6.23
C GLU A 118 20.71 -0.25 6.49
N ARG A 119 20.92 -1.55 6.25
CA ARG A 119 19.87 -2.55 6.39
C ARG A 119 19.22 -2.58 7.77
N GLN A 120 20.01 -2.52 8.83
CA GLN A 120 19.48 -2.55 10.20
C GLN A 120 18.63 -1.30 10.49
N HIS A 121 19.03 -0.17 10.00
CA HIS A 121 18.25 1.06 10.13
C HIS A 121 16.88 0.93 9.46
N LEU A 122 16.82 0.31 8.27
CA LEU A 122 15.56 0.06 7.58
C LEU A 122 14.64 -0.85 8.39
N ILE A 123 15.17 -1.91 9.01
CA ILE A 123 14.40 -2.82 9.87
C ILE A 123 13.79 -2.05 11.03
N GLU A 124 14.59 -1.26 11.74
CA GLU A 124 14.13 -0.48 12.89
C GLU A 124 13.07 0.54 12.49
N THR A 125 13.24 1.22 11.37
CA THR A 125 12.29 2.20 10.87
C THR A 125 10.95 1.56 10.53
N GLN A 126 10.96 0.40 9.86
CA GLN A 126 9.74 -0.32 9.51
C GLN A 126 9.00 -0.82 10.74
N GLU A 127 9.71 -1.36 11.72
CA GLU A 127 9.12 -1.81 12.98
C GLU A 127 8.49 -0.66 13.75
N HIS A 128 9.17 0.48 13.84
CA HIS A 128 8.65 1.67 14.50
C HIS A 128 7.35 2.14 13.84
N HIS A 129 7.31 2.21 12.52
CA HIS A 129 6.11 2.61 11.78
C HIS A 129 4.95 1.65 12.05
N SER A 130 5.20 0.33 12.02
CA SER A 130 4.16 -0.67 12.28
C SER A 130 3.53 -0.52 13.66
N ARG A 131 4.31 -0.14 14.67
CA ARG A 131 3.81 0.06 16.04
C ARG A 131 2.96 1.31 16.20
N GLN A 132 3.11 2.29 15.31
CA GLN A 132 2.36 3.55 15.38
C GLN A 132 0.99 3.48 14.72
N ILE A 133 0.72 2.45 13.94
CA ILE A 133 -0.58 2.27 13.31
C ILE A 133 -1.59 1.80 14.37
N ARG A 134 -2.69 2.55 14.53
CA ARG A 134 -3.75 2.20 15.48
C ARG A 134 -4.82 1.37 14.79
N TRP A 135 -5.26 0.35 15.48
CA TRP A 135 -6.32 -0.55 15.02
C TRP A 135 -7.45 -0.59 16.03
N PRO A 136 -8.74 -0.57 15.59
CA PRO A 136 -9.16 -0.34 14.20
C PRO A 136 -8.98 1.13 13.79
N LEU A 137 -8.82 1.35 12.50
CA LEU A 137 -8.80 2.69 11.94
C LEU A 137 -10.23 3.25 11.97
N SER A 138 -10.39 4.37 12.59
CA SER A 138 -11.72 4.98 12.74
C SER A 138 -11.69 6.47 12.50
#